data_1abae994bd8f482a7f38921e47e1fa95
#
_entry.id   1abae994bd8f482a7f38921e47e1fa95
#
_cell.length_a   1.000
_cell.length_b   1.000
_cell.length_c   1.000
_cell.angle_alpha   90.00
_cell.angle_beta   90.00
_cell.angle_gamma   90.00
#
_symmetry.space_group_name_H-M   'P 1'
#
loop_
_entity.id
_entity.type
_entity.pdbx_description
1 polymer ?
#
loop_
_entity_poly.entity_id
_entity_poly.type
_entity_poly.pdbx_seq_one_letter_code
_entity_poly.pdbx_strand_id
1 'polypeptide(L)'
;MKSKREGNIRFRLVLTLGLAVVLPALTLIYVNFKHVKSIQRDKNVEALIHRDFQYLLSTSANKINTKAYELAEQAKEAYPAEADSDDEKRRKFELLLKKSPWFAHVVFFDSRKGVIVQKQPERMSERDHIPLDKMYGGWLSLEGPFLVEQMRKKTKPIVWFAGESETPDGSIFTSVAIFSISKSHKDQLVLGAVSFDSKYLRQTFFPQLLDELTSRKFGDDQGKRNQVFHDLTPQEASEHPDQRLAMMVFPADAMRTEFDKPLAMSPEWGTGEPEVFHKLDDPFRGLALGIKFQGTTAKAISDKWVLQSLLILGVLSVLMIGGLALTYRSVNKQVALARLKSDFVSNVSHELRTPLALIRLYAETLELGRITTQEKKHEYYSIIRKESERLTALINNILDFSRIEAGRKEYDFRETDIAELVRNTLDSYRFQIEQQGFALEEQIDPGIPRVRVDREAIARALVNLVNNALKYSDNEKFLGVRLYRDNAVLKLEVTDRGIGIERHEQSRIFEKFYRTCDPLVHNTKGSGLGLSLVRHITQAHGGEVEVESTPGRGSKFTLSLPLAQQPGTTA
;
A
#
# COMPACT_ATOMS: atom_id res chain seq x y z
N MET A 1 31.40 33.82 -10.58
CA MET A 1 31.88 32.55 -9.97
C MET A 1 30.93 31.97 -8.90
N LYS A 2 30.21 32.76 -8.09
CA LYS A 2 29.25 32.27 -7.07
C LYS A 2 28.09 31.46 -7.65
N SER A 3 27.47 31.89 -8.75
CA SER A 3 26.30 31.20 -9.39
C SER A 3 26.62 29.76 -9.85
N LYS A 4 27.81 29.50 -10.41
CA LYS A 4 28.25 28.16 -10.81
C LYS A 4 28.47 27.18 -9.64
N ARG A 5 28.91 27.70 -8.48
CA ARG A 5 29.18 26.93 -7.26
C ARG A 5 27.86 26.51 -6.58
N GLU A 6 26.85 27.37 -6.66
CA GLU A 6 25.52 27.13 -6.09
C GLU A 6 24.68 26.15 -6.92
N GLY A 7 24.78 26.21 -8.24
CA GLY A 7 24.19 25.20 -9.14
C GLY A 7 24.74 23.80 -8.86
N ASN A 8 26.04 23.73 -8.55
CA ASN A 8 26.71 22.47 -8.24
C ASN A 8 26.28 21.87 -6.88
N ILE A 9 25.96 22.72 -5.88
CA ILE A 9 25.46 22.25 -4.57
C ILE A 9 24.03 21.75 -4.69
N ARG A 10 23.16 22.45 -5.42
CA ARG A 10 21.78 22.00 -5.71
C ARG A 10 21.79 20.68 -6.48
N PHE A 11 22.61 20.60 -7.50
CA PHE A 11 22.74 19.38 -8.31
C PHE A 11 23.23 18.20 -7.47
N ARG A 12 24.23 18.41 -6.62
CA ARG A 12 24.74 17.38 -5.69
C ARG A 12 23.68 16.93 -4.69
N LEU A 13 22.91 17.85 -4.11
CA LEU A 13 21.87 17.55 -3.13
C LEU A 13 20.70 16.80 -3.77
N VAL A 14 20.27 17.19 -4.96
CA VAL A 14 19.27 16.48 -5.75
C VAL A 14 19.80 15.11 -6.20
N LEU A 15 21.07 15.04 -6.59
CA LEU A 15 21.70 13.78 -6.99
C LEU A 15 21.86 12.82 -5.80
N THR A 16 22.25 13.31 -4.62
CA THR A 16 22.37 12.48 -3.41
C THR A 16 21.01 12.03 -2.88
N LEU A 17 19.98 12.88 -2.91
CA LEU A 17 18.62 12.50 -2.56
C LEU A 17 18.05 11.50 -3.59
N GLY A 18 18.32 11.73 -4.88
CA GLY A 18 17.96 10.83 -5.96
C GLY A 18 18.63 9.46 -5.81
N LEU A 19 19.94 9.44 -5.56
CA LEU A 19 20.68 8.19 -5.37
C LEU A 19 20.30 7.47 -4.07
N ALA A 20 20.12 8.19 -2.97
CA ALA A 20 19.87 7.59 -1.66
C ALA A 20 18.41 7.11 -1.46
N VAL A 21 17.46 7.70 -2.14
CA VAL A 21 16.02 7.41 -1.95
C VAL A 21 15.36 6.83 -3.21
N VAL A 22 15.59 7.46 -4.36
CA VAL A 22 14.92 7.04 -5.61
C VAL A 22 15.50 5.73 -6.13
N LEU A 23 16.81 5.54 -6.06
CA LEU A 23 17.45 4.33 -6.56
C LEU A 23 17.05 3.06 -5.77
N PRO A 24 17.09 3.04 -4.41
CA PRO A 24 16.59 1.91 -3.64
C PRO A 24 15.10 1.67 -3.86
N ALA A 25 14.31 2.74 -4.00
CA ALA A 25 12.88 2.65 -4.24
C ALA A 25 12.57 2.05 -5.62
N LEU A 26 13.24 2.50 -6.68
CA LEU A 26 13.12 1.91 -8.02
C LEU A 26 13.63 0.47 -8.04
N THR A 27 14.70 0.18 -7.30
CA THR A 27 15.21 -1.18 -7.16
C THR A 27 14.18 -2.08 -6.47
N LEU A 28 13.56 -1.61 -5.40
CA LEU A 28 12.49 -2.34 -4.68
C LEU A 28 11.28 -2.60 -5.60
N ILE A 29 10.83 -1.58 -6.33
CA ILE A 29 9.75 -1.70 -7.32
C ILE A 29 10.14 -2.71 -8.41
N TYR A 30 11.35 -2.61 -8.95
CA TYR A 30 11.82 -3.52 -9.98
C TYR A 30 11.94 -4.97 -9.48
N VAL A 31 12.49 -5.17 -8.27
CA VAL A 31 12.61 -6.49 -7.65
C VAL A 31 11.22 -7.08 -7.39
N ASN A 32 10.29 -6.31 -6.83
CA ASN A 32 8.91 -6.76 -6.61
C ASN A 32 8.19 -7.03 -7.93
N PHE A 33 8.33 -6.16 -8.93
CA PHE A 33 7.75 -6.38 -10.26
C PHE A 33 8.33 -7.65 -10.92
N LYS A 34 9.65 -7.84 -10.84
CA LYS A 34 10.32 -9.05 -11.33
C LYS A 34 9.84 -10.29 -10.55
N HIS A 35 9.66 -10.19 -9.25
CA HIS A 35 9.15 -11.26 -8.39
C HIS A 35 7.70 -11.63 -8.76
N VAL A 36 6.81 -10.66 -8.88
CA VAL A 36 5.43 -10.88 -9.34
C VAL A 36 5.38 -11.46 -10.76
N LYS A 37 6.24 -10.96 -11.66
CA LYS A 37 6.35 -11.49 -13.03
C LYS A 37 6.95 -12.89 -13.07
N SER A 38 7.86 -13.24 -12.16
CA SER A 38 8.38 -14.61 -12.04
C SER A 38 7.32 -15.58 -11.51
N ILE A 39 6.52 -15.17 -10.52
CA ILE A 39 5.37 -15.94 -10.04
C ILE A 39 4.39 -16.23 -11.18
N GLN A 40 4.10 -15.22 -12.01
CA GLN A 40 3.22 -15.37 -13.18
C GLN A 40 3.87 -16.23 -14.31
N ARG A 41 5.19 -16.10 -14.53
CA ARG A 41 5.91 -16.82 -15.58
C ARG A 41 6.20 -18.28 -15.23
N ASP A 42 6.48 -18.57 -13.97
CA ASP A 42 6.88 -19.90 -13.51
C ASP A 42 5.68 -20.77 -13.10
N LYS A 43 4.44 -20.27 -13.20
CA LYS A 43 3.23 -20.99 -12.75
C LYS A 43 3.38 -21.54 -11.31
N ASN A 44 4.18 -20.91 -10.47
CA ASN A 44 4.58 -21.47 -9.18
C ASN A 44 3.39 -21.70 -8.24
N VAL A 45 2.40 -20.79 -8.22
CA VAL A 45 1.22 -20.95 -7.35
C VAL A 45 0.32 -22.07 -7.87
N GLU A 46 0.07 -22.13 -9.17
CA GLU A 46 -0.69 -23.21 -9.81
C GLU A 46 0.02 -24.56 -9.62
N ALA A 47 1.33 -24.61 -9.87
CA ALA A 47 2.15 -25.81 -9.67
C ALA A 47 2.21 -26.25 -8.20
N LEU A 48 2.22 -25.32 -7.27
CA LEU A 48 2.18 -25.59 -5.84
C LEU A 48 0.83 -26.22 -5.44
N ILE A 49 -0.27 -25.66 -5.89
CA ILE A 49 -1.61 -26.19 -5.67
C ILE A 49 -1.72 -27.60 -6.28
N HIS A 50 -1.24 -27.80 -7.52
CA HIS A 50 -1.26 -29.11 -8.17
C HIS A 50 -0.41 -30.13 -7.44
N ARG A 51 0.74 -29.74 -6.91
CA ARG A 51 1.60 -30.61 -6.09
C ARG A 51 0.89 -31.03 -4.80
N ASP A 52 0.25 -30.08 -4.14
CA ASP A 52 -0.51 -30.35 -2.92
C ASP A 52 -1.74 -31.23 -3.20
N PHE A 53 -2.41 -31.02 -4.31
CA PHE A 53 -3.47 -31.92 -4.80
C PHE A 53 -2.95 -33.33 -5.05
N GLN A 54 -1.78 -33.48 -5.69
CA GLN A 54 -1.16 -34.79 -5.89
C GLN A 54 -0.82 -35.49 -4.58
N TYR A 55 -0.32 -34.75 -3.62
CA TYR A 55 -0.06 -35.30 -2.29
C TYR A 55 -1.34 -35.75 -1.58
N LEU A 56 -2.38 -34.93 -1.60
CA LEU A 56 -3.68 -35.28 -1.05
C LEU A 56 -4.28 -36.51 -1.73
N LEU A 57 -4.22 -36.57 -3.06
CA LEU A 57 -4.73 -37.70 -3.83
C LEU A 57 -3.97 -38.99 -3.50
N SER A 58 -2.64 -38.95 -3.41
CA SER A 58 -1.84 -40.12 -3.08
C SER A 58 -2.11 -40.63 -1.66
N THR A 59 -2.25 -39.70 -0.71
CA THR A 59 -2.58 -40.04 0.69
C THR A 59 -4.00 -40.63 0.77
N SER A 60 -4.94 -40.04 0.05
CA SER A 60 -6.32 -40.53 -0.04
C SER A 60 -6.40 -41.91 -0.69
N ALA A 61 -5.66 -42.12 -1.77
CA ALA A 61 -5.55 -43.43 -2.43
C ALA A 61 -5.03 -44.51 -1.49
N ASN A 62 -4.00 -44.19 -0.71
CA ASN A 62 -3.48 -45.11 0.31
C ASN A 62 -4.53 -45.45 1.37
N LYS A 63 -5.31 -44.45 1.83
CA LYS A 63 -6.39 -44.68 2.82
C LYS A 63 -7.51 -45.56 2.23
N ILE A 64 -7.88 -45.32 0.97
CA ILE A 64 -8.84 -46.15 0.23
C ILE A 64 -8.38 -47.59 0.17
N ASN A 65 -7.14 -47.80 -0.27
CA ASN A 65 -6.57 -49.13 -0.41
C ASN A 65 -6.45 -49.84 0.94
N THR A 66 -5.96 -49.16 1.98
CA THR A 66 -5.84 -49.76 3.34
C THR A 66 -7.19 -50.21 3.84
N LYS A 67 -8.25 -49.42 3.66
CA LYS A 67 -9.61 -49.79 4.09
C LYS A 67 -10.11 -51.03 3.37
N ALA A 68 -9.87 -51.17 2.07
CA ALA A 68 -10.26 -52.35 1.30
C ALA A 68 -9.48 -53.60 1.73
N TYR A 69 -8.17 -53.45 2.01
CA TYR A 69 -7.37 -54.52 2.55
C TYR A 69 -7.85 -55.01 3.93
N GLU A 70 -8.22 -54.08 4.83
CA GLU A 70 -8.80 -54.42 6.14
C GLU A 70 -10.09 -55.26 5.99
N LEU A 71 -10.99 -54.86 5.05
CA LEU A 71 -12.21 -55.61 4.80
C LEU A 71 -11.94 -57.02 4.26
N ALA A 72 -10.96 -57.16 3.37
CA ALA A 72 -10.56 -58.46 2.84
C ALA A 72 -9.88 -59.37 3.87
N GLU A 73 -9.04 -58.81 4.75
CA GLU A 73 -8.43 -59.57 5.85
C GLU A 73 -9.47 -60.06 6.87
N GLN A 74 -10.47 -59.21 7.21
CA GLN A 74 -11.60 -59.61 8.06
C GLN A 74 -12.38 -60.76 7.44
N ALA A 75 -12.59 -60.72 6.11
CA ALA A 75 -13.23 -61.84 5.43
C ALA A 75 -12.40 -63.12 5.48
N LYS A 76 -11.10 -63.02 5.26
CA LYS A 76 -10.15 -64.16 5.32
C LYS A 76 -10.14 -64.80 6.70
N GLU A 77 -10.13 -64.02 7.79
CA GLU A 77 -10.18 -64.52 9.17
C GLU A 77 -11.47 -65.33 9.47
N ALA A 78 -12.61 -64.87 8.88
CA ALA A 78 -13.90 -65.53 9.05
C ALA A 78 -14.16 -66.65 8.03
N TYR A 79 -13.18 -67.02 7.21
CA TYR A 79 -13.35 -67.97 6.12
C TYR A 79 -13.40 -69.43 6.64
N PRO A 80 -14.22 -70.31 5.98
CA PRO A 80 -14.27 -71.72 6.36
C PRO A 80 -12.94 -72.40 6.15
N ALA A 81 -12.67 -73.40 7.01
CA ALA A 81 -11.49 -74.22 6.90
C ALA A 81 -11.62 -75.24 5.73
N GLU A 82 -10.48 -75.72 5.23
CA GLU A 82 -10.45 -76.76 4.18
C GLU A 82 -11.18 -78.02 4.63
N ALA A 83 -11.05 -78.37 5.89
CA ALA A 83 -11.64 -79.60 6.47
C ALA A 83 -13.15 -79.55 6.68
N ASP A 84 -13.76 -78.38 6.62
CA ASP A 84 -15.21 -78.20 6.78
C ASP A 84 -15.98 -78.94 5.67
N SER A 85 -17.16 -79.46 5.99
CA SER A 85 -18.05 -80.03 4.99
C SER A 85 -18.60 -78.95 4.04
N ASP A 86 -19.08 -79.32 2.86
CA ASP A 86 -19.61 -78.36 1.89
C ASP A 86 -20.84 -77.61 2.44
N ASP A 87 -21.69 -78.29 3.22
CA ASP A 87 -22.82 -77.64 3.88
C ASP A 87 -22.38 -76.65 4.96
N GLU A 88 -21.35 -76.98 5.70
CA GLU A 88 -20.78 -76.12 6.71
C GLU A 88 -20.07 -74.91 6.12
N LYS A 89 -19.38 -75.09 4.99
CA LYS A 89 -18.81 -74.00 4.21
C LYS A 89 -19.91 -73.01 3.73
N ARG A 90 -20.99 -73.54 3.18
CA ARG A 90 -22.11 -72.74 2.74
C ARG A 90 -22.75 -71.95 3.87
N ARG A 91 -22.96 -72.55 5.05
CA ARG A 91 -23.46 -71.84 6.25
C ARG A 91 -22.53 -70.73 6.70
N LYS A 92 -21.22 -70.97 6.73
CA LYS A 92 -20.23 -69.96 7.08
C LYS A 92 -20.20 -68.83 6.06
N PHE A 93 -20.35 -69.12 4.78
CA PHE A 93 -20.45 -68.11 3.72
C PHE A 93 -21.72 -67.26 3.83
N GLU A 94 -22.88 -67.85 4.11
CA GLU A 94 -24.10 -67.09 4.35
C GLU A 94 -23.95 -66.12 5.53
N LEU A 95 -23.32 -66.60 6.62
CA LEU A 95 -23.04 -65.80 7.78
C LEU A 95 -22.06 -64.66 7.48
N LEU A 96 -21.00 -64.94 6.70
CA LEU A 96 -20.00 -63.96 6.28
C LEU A 96 -20.66 -62.89 5.40
N LEU A 97 -21.41 -63.24 4.39
CA LEU A 97 -22.10 -62.30 3.52
C LEU A 97 -23.15 -61.47 4.25
N LYS A 98 -23.89 -62.07 5.18
CA LYS A 98 -24.84 -61.34 6.02
C LYS A 98 -24.17 -60.30 6.91
N LYS A 99 -22.96 -60.56 7.40
CA LYS A 99 -22.17 -59.62 8.20
C LYS A 99 -21.39 -58.61 7.36
N SER A 100 -21.18 -58.91 6.09
CA SER A 100 -20.28 -58.15 5.20
C SER A 100 -21.03 -57.75 3.90
N PRO A 101 -21.93 -56.74 3.96
CA PRO A 101 -22.74 -56.33 2.83
C PRO A 101 -21.93 -55.76 1.65
N TRP A 102 -20.66 -55.49 1.86
CA TRP A 102 -19.71 -54.99 0.85
C TRP A 102 -19.21 -56.08 -0.11
N PHE A 103 -19.46 -57.38 0.12
CA PHE A 103 -19.11 -58.43 -0.79
C PHE A 103 -20.30 -58.93 -1.59
N ALA A 104 -20.10 -59.10 -2.90
CA ALA A 104 -21.12 -59.71 -3.80
C ALA A 104 -21.04 -61.23 -3.76
N HIS A 105 -19.83 -61.78 -3.81
CA HIS A 105 -19.60 -63.20 -3.87
C HIS A 105 -18.49 -63.62 -2.92
N VAL A 106 -18.60 -64.85 -2.41
CA VAL A 106 -17.57 -65.59 -1.67
C VAL A 106 -17.33 -66.88 -2.39
N VAL A 107 -16.08 -67.22 -2.66
CA VAL A 107 -15.68 -68.34 -3.50
C VAL A 107 -14.68 -69.21 -2.77
N PHE A 108 -14.96 -70.52 -2.64
CA PHE A 108 -14.01 -71.51 -2.19
C PHE A 108 -13.63 -72.40 -3.38
N PHE A 109 -12.37 -72.47 -3.70
CA PHE A 109 -11.84 -73.24 -4.80
C PHE A 109 -10.87 -74.32 -4.26
N ASP A 110 -11.13 -75.56 -4.65
CA ASP A 110 -10.26 -76.69 -4.43
C ASP A 110 -10.02 -77.37 -5.79
N SER A 111 -8.76 -77.49 -6.21
CA SER A 111 -8.39 -78.04 -7.52
C SER A 111 -8.81 -79.50 -7.71
N ARG A 112 -9.13 -80.22 -6.62
CA ARG A 112 -9.59 -81.63 -6.65
C ARG A 112 -11.12 -81.76 -6.49
N LYS A 113 -11.74 -80.86 -5.71
CA LYS A 113 -13.18 -80.97 -5.35
C LYS A 113 -14.07 -80.00 -6.13
N GLY A 114 -13.48 -79.02 -6.79
CA GLY A 114 -14.21 -78.05 -7.55
C GLY A 114 -14.38 -76.71 -6.80
N VAL A 115 -15.37 -75.94 -7.20
CA VAL A 115 -15.65 -74.61 -6.69
C VAL A 115 -17.00 -74.54 -5.96
N ILE A 116 -17.04 -73.84 -4.83
CA ILE A 116 -18.26 -73.48 -4.12
C ILE A 116 -18.33 -71.96 -4.17
N VAL A 117 -19.43 -71.44 -4.74
CA VAL A 117 -19.73 -70.00 -4.81
C VAL A 117 -21.00 -69.72 -4.04
N GLN A 118 -20.95 -68.72 -3.17
CA GLN A 118 -22.14 -68.19 -2.49
C GLN A 118 -22.32 -66.74 -2.87
N LYS A 119 -23.52 -66.39 -3.31
CA LYS A 119 -23.95 -65.07 -3.70
C LYS A 119 -24.62 -64.35 -2.52
N GLN A 120 -24.54 -63.02 -2.48
CA GLN A 120 -25.25 -62.20 -1.49
C GLN A 120 -26.77 -62.49 -1.60
N PRO A 121 -27.45 -62.78 -0.48
CA PRO A 121 -28.88 -63.16 -0.50
C PRO A 121 -29.79 -62.16 -1.20
N GLU A 122 -29.55 -60.87 -1.01
CA GLU A 122 -30.34 -59.78 -1.64
C GLU A 122 -30.23 -59.73 -3.17
N ARG A 123 -29.25 -60.45 -3.76
CA ARG A 123 -28.98 -60.51 -5.21
C ARG A 123 -29.28 -61.86 -5.85
N MET A 124 -29.88 -62.76 -5.12
CA MET A 124 -30.23 -64.08 -5.66
C MET A 124 -31.23 -64.02 -6.85
N SER A 125 -31.93 -62.88 -7.03
CA SER A 125 -32.90 -62.68 -8.14
C SER A 125 -32.25 -62.14 -9.43
N GLU A 126 -31.01 -61.69 -9.41
CA GLU A 126 -30.32 -61.23 -10.62
C GLU A 126 -29.93 -62.40 -11.51
N ARG A 127 -30.31 -62.35 -12.82
CA ARG A 127 -29.95 -63.37 -13.82
C ARG A 127 -28.47 -63.21 -14.18
N ASP A 128 -27.65 -64.12 -13.67
CA ASP A 128 -26.26 -64.19 -14.13
C ASP A 128 -26.25 -64.85 -15.52
N HIS A 129 -25.65 -64.21 -16.53
CA HIS A 129 -25.56 -64.74 -17.89
C HIS A 129 -24.59 -65.95 -17.98
N ILE A 130 -23.67 -66.07 -17.04
CA ILE A 130 -22.74 -67.21 -16.91
C ILE A 130 -22.88 -67.74 -15.50
N PRO A 131 -22.99 -69.08 -15.30
CA PRO A 131 -22.95 -69.69 -13.97
C PRO A 131 -21.63 -69.32 -13.26
N LEU A 132 -21.75 -68.69 -12.06
CA LEU A 132 -20.59 -68.18 -11.30
C LEU A 132 -19.59 -69.29 -10.96
N ASP A 133 -20.04 -70.51 -10.70
CA ASP A 133 -19.22 -71.68 -10.47
C ASP A 133 -18.32 -72.01 -11.66
N LYS A 134 -18.85 -71.96 -12.90
CA LYS A 134 -18.08 -72.15 -14.12
C LYS A 134 -17.10 -70.98 -14.37
N MET A 135 -17.55 -69.76 -14.12
CA MET A 135 -16.70 -68.58 -14.29
C MET A 135 -15.51 -68.58 -13.32
N TYR A 136 -15.77 -68.71 -12.04
CA TYR A 136 -14.70 -68.74 -11.03
C TYR A 136 -13.90 -70.02 -11.09
N GLY A 137 -14.52 -71.17 -11.32
CA GLY A 137 -13.86 -72.47 -11.42
C GLY A 137 -12.89 -72.54 -12.59
N GLY A 138 -13.33 -72.12 -13.78
CA GLY A 138 -12.46 -72.07 -14.96
C GLY A 138 -11.30 -71.12 -14.81
N TRP A 139 -11.58 -69.87 -14.34
CA TRP A 139 -10.57 -68.85 -14.15
C TRP A 139 -9.54 -69.25 -13.07
N LEU A 140 -9.98 -69.69 -11.88
CA LEU A 140 -9.08 -70.09 -10.80
C LEU A 140 -8.27 -71.36 -11.10
N SER A 141 -8.81 -72.23 -11.93
CA SER A 141 -8.05 -73.43 -12.41
C SER A 141 -6.88 -73.01 -13.30
N LEU A 142 -7.07 -72.00 -14.12
CA LEU A 142 -6.08 -71.49 -15.07
C LEU A 142 -5.03 -70.61 -14.39
N GLU A 143 -5.46 -69.61 -13.62
CA GLU A 143 -4.63 -68.55 -13.04
C GLU A 143 -4.16 -68.90 -11.62
N GLY A 144 -4.82 -69.79 -10.91
CA GLY A 144 -4.55 -70.11 -9.51
C GLY A 144 -3.10 -70.50 -9.22
N PRO A 145 -2.43 -71.35 -10.00
CA PRO A 145 -1.01 -71.66 -9.78
C PRO A 145 -0.12 -70.43 -9.86
N PHE A 146 -0.37 -69.53 -10.80
CA PHE A 146 0.33 -68.28 -10.96
C PHE A 146 0.09 -67.32 -9.77
N LEU A 147 -1.13 -67.24 -9.30
CA LEU A 147 -1.53 -66.41 -8.17
C LEU A 147 -0.87 -66.86 -6.87
N VAL A 148 -0.77 -68.19 -6.63
CA VAL A 148 -0.06 -68.74 -5.45
C VAL A 148 1.43 -68.43 -5.53
N GLU A 149 2.03 -68.52 -6.70
CA GLU A 149 3.43 -68.14 -6.88
C GLU A 149 3.67 -66.65 -6.60
N GLN A 150 2.74 -65.77 -7.03
CA GLN A 150 2.76 -64.37 -6.71
C GLN A 150 2.64 -64.10 -5.19
N MET A 151 1.75 -64.80 -4.48
CA MET A 151 1.59 -64.72 -3.03
C MET A 151 2.89 -65.12 -2.30
N ARG A 152 3.58 -66.14 -2.78
CA ARG A 152 4.84 -66.61 -2.23
C ARG A 152 5.99 -65.62 -2.48
N LYS A 153 6.11 -65.07 -3.69
CA LYS A 153 7.20 -64.15 -4.09
C LYS A 153 7.07 -62.78 -3.47
N LYS A 154 5.84 -62.23 -3.34
CA LYS A 154 5.60 -60.86 -2.88
C LYS A 154 5.35 -60.76 -1.38
N THR A 155 5.39 -61.83 -0.62
CA THR A 155 5.05 -61.86 0.82
C THR A 155 3.66 -61.21 1.12
N LYS A 156 2.78 -61.10 0.13
CA LYS A 156 1.44 -60.55 0.28
C LYS A 156 0.45 -61.68 0.49
N PRO A 157 -0.30 -61.68 1.61
CA PRO A 157 -1.28 -62.74 1.92
C PRO A 157 -2.52 -62.67 1.04
N ILE A 158 -2.76 -61.58 0.35
CA ILE A 158 -3.90 -61.35 -0.53
C ILE A 158 -3.38 -60.79 -1.87
N VAL A 159 -3.85 -61.36 -2.95
CA VAL A 159 -3.67 -60.89 -4.33
C VAL A 159 -4.98 -60.33 -4.85
N TRP A 160 -4.93 -59.16 -5.46
CA TRP A 160 -6.09 -58.52 -6.01
C TRP A 160 -6.18 -58.68 -7.50
N PHE A 161 -7.42 -58.87 -7.96
CA PHE A 161 -7.77 -58.86 -9.36
C PHE A 161 -8.84 -57.83 -9.56
N ALA A 162 -8.54 -56.78 -10.33
CA ALA A 162 -9.46 -55.71 -10.60
C ALA A 162 -9.65 -55.56 -12.11
N GLY A 163 -10.86 -55.33 -12.55
CA GLY A 163 -11.19 -55.16 -13.96
C GLY A 163 -12.56 -54.51 -14.12
N GLU A 164 -12.75 -53.90 -15.26
CA GLU A 164 -14.01 -53.36 -15.69
C GLU A 164 -14.63 -54.34 -16.70
N SER A 165 -15.93 -54.62 -16.54
CA SER A 165 -16.68 -55.43 -17.49
C SER A 165 -17.91 -54.65 -17.93
N GLU A 166 -18.17 -54.61 -19.23
CA GLU A 166 -19.39 -54.03 -19.78
C GLU A 166 -20.54 -55.01 -19.61
N THR A 167 -21.63 -54.55 -19.04
CA THR A 167 -22.89 -55.26 -18.93
C THR A 167 -23.97 -54.47 -19.66
N PRO A 168 -25.09 -55.07 -20.03
CA PRO A 168 -26.22 -54.36 -20.65
C PRO A 168 -26.73 -53.16 -19.85
N ASP A 169 -26.51 -53.17 -18.52
CA ASP A 169 -26.91 -52.12 -17.57
C ASP A 169 -25.82 -51.10 -17.28
N GLY A 170 -24.69 -51.16 -18.01
CA GLY A 170 -23.53 -50.26 -17.87
C GLY A 170 -22.27 -50.97 -17.37
N SER A 171 -21.14 -50.23 -17.33
CA SER A 171 -19.85 -50.76 -16.86
C SER A 171 -19.91 -51.14 -15.39
N ILE A 172 -19.55 -52.37 -15.09
CA ILE A 172 -19.41 -52.89 -13.71
C ILE A 172 -17.92 -53.00 -13.40
N PHE A 173 -17.47 -52.28 -12.38
CA PHE A 173 -16.15 -52.46 -11.83
C PHE A 173 -16.15 -53.65 -10.87
N THR A 174 -15.28 -54.59 -11.13
CA THR A 174 -15.12 -55.80 -10.32
C THR A 174 -13.73 -55.81 -9.64
N SER A 175 -13.71 -55.99 -8.34
CA SER A 175 -12.49 -56.18 -7.58
C SER A 175 -12.60 -57.43 -6.74
N VAL A 176 -11.66 -58.34 -6.92
CA VAL A 176 -11.65 -59.68 -6.26
C VAL A 176 -10.36 -59.82 -5.46
N ALA A 177 -10.51 -60.06 -4.16
CA ALA A 177 -9.42 -60.45 -3.28
C ALA A 177 -9.27 -61.97 -3.28
N ILE A 178 -8.07 -62.45 -3.52
CA ILE A 178 -7.76 -63.89 -3.54
C ILE A 178 -6.70 -64.18 -2.51
N PHE A 179 -6.87 -65.23 -1.72
CA PHE A 179 -5.96 -65.67 -0.68
C PHE A 179 -5.87 -67.18 -0.59
N SER A 180 -4.74 -67.67 -0.10
CA SER A 180 -4.55 -69.10 0.17
C SER A 180 -5.20 -69.49 1.50
N ILE A 181 -6.02 -70.58 1.49
CA ILE A 181 -6.69 -71.10 2.68
C ILE A 181 -5.77 -72.09 3.41
N SER A 182 -4.99 -72.87 2.63
CA SER A 182 -4.14 -73.90 3.19
C SER A 182 -2.67 -73.74 2.84
N LYS A 183 -1.77 -74.07 3.77
CA LYS A 183 -0.33 -74.20 3.51
C LYS A 183 0.05 -75.50 2.85
N SER A 184 -0.93 -76.30 2.46
CA SER A 184 -0.86 -77.72 2.16
C SER A 184 -0.21 -78.06 0.82
N HIS A 185 0.28 -79.26 0.77
CA HIS A 185 0.78 -80.19 -0.28
C HIS A 185 1.02 -79.58 -1.69
N LYS A 186 2.14 -79.97 -2.28
CA LYS A 186 2.61 -79.52 -3.62
C LYS A 186 1.64 -79.76 -4.76
N ASP A 187 0.59 -80.53 -4.57
CA ASP A 187 -0.31 -81.00 -5.63
C ASP A 187 -1.77 -80.61 -5.42
N GLN A 188 -2.12 -79.82 -4.40
CA GLN A 188 -3.48 -79.36 -4.16
C GLN A 188 -3.53 -77.86 -3.92
N LEU A 189 -4.32 -77.18 -4.72
CA LEU A 189 -4.55 -75.76 -4.67
C LEU A 189 -5.89 -75.47 -3.99
N VAL A 190 -5.85 -74.83 -2.80
CA VAL A 190 -7.08 -74.40 -2.09
C VAL A 190 -7.02 -72.89 -1.90
N LEU A 191 -7.93 -72.20 -2.55
CA LEU A 191 -8.03 -70.75 -2.57
C LEU A 191 -9.39 -70.26 -2.05
N GLY A 192 -9.34 -69.18 -1.35
CA GLY A 192 -10.54 -68.35 -1.06
C GLY A 192 -10.52 -67.08 -1.90
N ALA A 193 -11.73 -66.65 -2.30
CA ALA A 193 -11.83 -65.36 -2.93
C ALA A 193 -13.10 -64.65 -2.49
N VAL A 194 -13.03 -63.34 -2.39
CA VAL A 194 -14.19 -62.46 -2.13
C VAL A 194 -14.19 -61.36 -3.16
N SER A 195 -15.35 -61.10 -3.76
CA SER A 195 -15.54 -60.00 -4.71
C SER A 195 -16.29 -58.87 -4.06
N PHE A 196 -15.83 -57.64 -4.26
CA PHE A 196 -16.56 -56.47 -3.80
C PHE A 196 -17.89 -56.28 -4.61
N ASP A 197 -18.91 -55.81 -3.92
CA ASP A 197 -20.17 -55.43 -4.55
C ASP A 197 -20.03 -54.09 -5.24
N SER A 198 -20.16 -54.03 -6.56
CA SER A 198 -20.06 -52.81 -7.34
C SER A 198 -21.12 -51.74 -6.96
N LYS A 199 -22.34 -52.19 -6.58
CA LYS A 199 -23.40 -51.32 -6.12
C LYS A 199 -23.05 -50.72 -4.75
N TYR A 200 -22.52 -51.51 -3.84
CA TYR A 200 -22.04 -51.04 -2.55
C TYR A 200 -20.87 -50.09 -2.70
N LEU A 201 -19.90 -50.41 -3.57
CA LEU A 201 -18.78 -49.48 -3.84
C LEU A 201 -19.29 -48.14 -4.34
N ARG A 202 -20.21 -48.12 -5.29
CA ARG A 202 -20.77 -46.90 -5.92
C ARG A 202 -21.66 -46.11 -4.98
N GLN A 203 -22.56 -46.76 -4.22
CA GLN A 203 -23.56 -46.08 -3.44
C GLN A 203 -23.19 -45.81 -2.00
N THR A 204 -22.20 -46.53 -1.45
CA THR A 204 -21.86 -46.47 -0.02
C THR A 204 -20.39 -46.21 0.23
N PHE A 205 -19.51 -47.10 -0.26
CA PHE A 205 -18.09 -47.08 0.09
C PHE A 205 -17.41 -45.80 -0.39
N PHE A 206 -17.40 -45.54 -1.69
CA PHE A 206 -16.74 -44.34 -2.23
C PHE A 206 -17.42 -43.05 -1.79
N PRO A 207 -18.75 -42.89 -1.83
CA PRO A 207 -19.37 -41.66 -1.34
C PRO A 207 -19.04 -41.33 0.11
N GLN A 208 -19.14 -42.30 1.02
CA GLN A 208 -18.78 -42.08 2.43
C GLN A 208 -17.33 -41.70 2.61
N LEU A 209 -16.44 -42.35 1.87
CA LEU A 209 -15.02 -42.08 1.94
C LEU A 209 -14.65 -40.72 1.33
N LEU A 210 -15.28 -40.34 0.22
CA LEU A 210 -15.08 -39.03 -0.38
C LEU A 210 -15.59 -37.92 0.54
N ASP A 211 -16.73 -38.11 1.19
CA ASP A 211 -17.26 -37.17 2.18
C ASP A 211 -16.31 -37.04 3.39
N GLU A 212 -15.75 -38.15 3.86
CA GLU A 212 -14.72 -38.12 4.93
C GLU A 212 -13.45 -37.38 4.49
N LEU A 213 -13.01 -37.57 3.23
CA LEU A 213 -11.80 -36.95 2.68
C LEU A 213 -11.97 -35.46 2.37
N THR A 214 -13.18 -35.04 1.95
CA THR A 214 -13.47 -33.63 1.68
C THR A 214 -13.95 -32.89 2.93
N SER A 215 -14.42 -33.62 3.96
CA SER A 215 -14.80 -33.01 5.24
C SER A 215 -13.58 -32.57 6.04
N ARG A 216 -13.75 -31.52 6.86
CA ARG A 216 -12.71 -30.81 7.65
C ARG A 216 -11.83 -31.67 8.57
N LYS A 217 -12.19 -32.92 8.83
CA LYS A 217 -11.48 -33.81 9.75
C LYS A 217 -10.14 -34.34 9.23
N PHE A 218 -9.89 -34.20 7.93
CA PHE A 218 -8.69 -34.78 7.31
C PHE A 218 -7.41 -33.96 7.57
N GLY A 219 -7.51 -32.68 7.95
CA GLY A 219 -6.37 -31.80 8.23
C GLY A 219 -5.82 -31.89 9.66
N ASP A 220 -6.58 -32.43 10.60
CA ASP A 220 -6.24 -32.36 12.03
C ASP A 220 -5.33 -33.49 12.54
N ASP A 221 -5.28 -34.61 11.84
CA ASP A 221 -4.64 -35.84 12.34
C ASP A 221 -3.15 -36.02 11.95
N GLN A 222 -2.64 -35.16 11.06
CA GLN A 222 -1.25 -35.23 10.63
C GLN A 222 -0.51 -33.92 10.92
N GLY A 223 0.22 -33.86 12.02
CA GLY A 223 1.03 -32.73 12.50
C GLY A 223 2.16 -32.23 11.56
N LYS A 224 2.03 -32.40 10.25
CA LYS A 224 2.88 -31.81 9.20
C LYS A 224 2.03 -30.91 8.31
N ARG A 225 2.00 -29.66 8.71
CA ARG A 225 1.32 -28.53 8.05
C ARG A 225 1.89 -28.28 6.65
N ASN A 226 1.06 -28.43 5.62
CA ASN A 226 1.37 -27.92 4.29
C ASN A 226 1.17 -26.40 4.27
N GLN A 227 2.22 -25.64 3.89
CA GLN A 227 2.26 -24.18 4.01
C GLN A 227 1.17 -23.42 3.26
N VAL A 228 0.60 -23.97 2.18
CA VAL A 228 -0.41 -23.28 1.36
C VAL A 228 -1.81 -23.29 1.96
N PHE A 229 -2.17 -24.34 2.71
CA PHE A 229 -3.46 -24.45 3.39
C PHE A 229 -3.44 -23.95 4.84
N HIS A 230 -2.28 -23.54 5.33
CA HIS A 230 -2.12 -23.07 6.70
C HIS A 230 -2.76 -21.70 6.96
N ASP A 231 -2.81 -20.85 5.93
CA ASP A 231 -3.37 -19.50 6.03
C ASP A 231 -4.90 -19.47 5.89
N LEU A 232 -5.52 -20.61 5.53
CA LEU A 232 -6.96 -20.77 5.54
C LEU A 232 -7.39 -21.34 6.90
N THR A 233 -7.65 -20.46 7.85
CA THR A 233 -8.28 -20.86 9.11
C THR A 233 -9.65 -21.50 8.82
N PRO A 234 -10.15 -22.40 9.69
CA PRO A 234 -11.48 -22.99 9.54
C PRO A 234 -12.62 -21.95 9.42
N GLN A 235 -12.40 -20.73 9.90
CA GLN A 235 -13.32 -19.60 9.73
C GLN A 235 -13.27 -19.01 8.33
N GLU A 236 -12.07 -18.81 7.73
CA GLU A 236 -11.91 -18.27 6.38
C GLU A 236 -12.40 -19.25 5.29
N ALA A 237 -12.21 -20.56 5.47
CA ALA A 237 -12.78 -21.56 4.59
C ALA A 237 -14.34 -21.61 4.65
N SER A 238 -14.96 -21.10 5.73
CA SER A 238 -16.42 -20.97 5.82
C SER A 238 -16.94 -19.70 5.13
N GLU A 239 -16.10 -18.68 5.01
CA GLU A 239 -16.43 -17.40 4.36
C GLU A 239 -16.24 -17.45 2.82
N HIS A 240 -15.45 -18.42 2.31
CA HIS A 240 -15.21 -18.61 0.88
C HIS A 240 -15.67 -19.99 0.40
N PRO A 241 -16.99 -20.20 0.17
CA PRO A 241 -17.52 -21.47 -0.31
C PRO A 241 -16.89 -21.94 -1.62
N ASP A 242 -16.35 -21.02 -2.42
CA ASP A 242 -15.70 -21.29 -3.72
C ASP A 242 -14.35 -22.03 -3.60
N GLN A 243 -13.82 -22.21 -2.39
CA GLN A 243 -12.52 -22.88 -2.16
C GLN A 243 -12.67 -24.27 -1.53
N ARG A 244 -13.88 -24.81 -1.47
CA ARG A 244 -14.10 -26.18 -1.02
C ARG A 244 -13.51 -27.15 -2.03
N LEU A 245 -12.90 -28.22 -1.50
CA LEU A 245 -12.38 -29.30 -2.32
C LEU A 245 -13.51 -30.23 -2.71
N ALA A 246 -13.50 -30.66 -3.96
CA ALA A 246 -14.38 -31.66 -4.49
C ALA A 246 -13.55 -32.83 -5.04
N MET A 247 -13.99 -34.06 -4.78
CA MET A 247 -13.33 -35.28 -5.22
C MET A 247 -14.29 -36.19 -5.96
N MET A 248 -13.77 -36.97 -6.92
CA MET A 248 -14.53 -38.01 -7.61
C MET A 248 -13.69 -39.23 -7.90
N VAL A 249 -14.33 -40.37 -8.02
CA VAL A 249 -13.74 -41.62 -8.50
C VAL A 249 -14.33 -41.94 -9.87
N PHE A 250 -13.48 -42.24 -10.84
CA PHE A 250 -13.85 -42.50 -12.23
C PHE A 250 -12.92 -43.53 -12.88
N PRO A 251 -13.29 -44.16 -14.03
CA PRO A 251 -12.43 -45.06 -14.78
C PRO A 251 -11.14 -44.37 -15.23
N ALA A 252 -9.96 -45.00 -14.97
CA ALA A 252 -8.67 -44.40 -15.23
C ALA A 252 -8.34 -44.15 -16.71
N ASP A 253 -9.01 -44.85 -17.60
CA ASP A 253 -8.88 -44.77 -19.05
C ASP A 253 -10.05 -44.02 -19.71
N ALA A 254 -10.92 -43.38 -18.90
CA ALA A 254 -12.02 -42.56 -19.37
C ALA A 254 -11.53 -41.44 -20.29
N MET A 255 -12.10 -41.38 -21.50
CA MET A 255 -11.93 -40.23 -22.38
C MET A 255 -12.67 -39.03 -21.80
N ARG A 256 -12.28 -37.81 -22.18
CA ARG A 256 -12.86 -36.54 -21.65
C ARG A 256 -14.39 -36.48 -21.63
N THR A 257 -15.05 -37.20 -22.51
CA THR A 257 -16.52 -37.30 -22.59
C THR A 257 -17.14 -38.22 -21.53
N GLU A 258 -16.35 -39.01 -20.80
CA GLU A 258 -16.84 -40.01 -19.83
C GLU A 258 -16.78 -39.53 -18.39
N PHE A 259 -16.15 -38.35 -18.13
CA PHE A 259 -16.17 -37.74 -16.79
C PHE A 259 -17.58 -37.40 -16.28
N ASP A 260 -18.55 -37.36 -17.18
CA ASP A 260 -19.97 -37.14 -16.83
C ASP A 260 -20.63 -38.36 -16.15
N LYS A 261 -19.97 -39.52 -16.14
CA LYS A 261 -20.44 -40.76 -15.49
C LYS A 261 -19.45 -41.29 -14.47
N PRO A 262 -19.14 -40.53 -13.40
CA PRO A 262 -18.23 -41.01 -12.37
C PRO A 262 -18.83 -42.20 -11.62
N LEU A 263 -17.95 -43.04 -11.07
CA LEU A 263 -18.36 -44.13 -10.20
C LEU A 263 -18.96 -43.60 -8.90
N ALA A 264 -18.33 -42.56 -8.34
CA ALA A 264 -18.80 -41.79 -7.19
C ALA A 264 -18.18 -40.39 -7.21
N MET A 265 -18.88 -39.44 -6.59
CA MET A 265 -18.42 -38.07 -6.45
C MET A 265 -18.87 -37.50 -5.11
N SER A 266 -18.10 -36.54 -4.58
CA SER A 266 -18.51 -35.75 -3.43
C SER A 266 -19.65 -34.79 -3.80
N PRO A 267 -20.51 -34.39 -2.86
CA PRO A 267 -21.63 -33.47 -3.13
C PRO A 267 -21.18 -32.14 -3.75
N GLU A 268 -19.96 -31.68 -3.45
CA GLU A 268 -19.37 -30.44 -3.92
C GLU A 268 -18.87 -30.51 -5.37
N TRP A 269 -18.85 -31.68 -6.03
CA TRP A 269 -18.22 -31.83 -7.34
C TRP A 269 -18.86 -30.97 -8.43
N GLY A 270 -20.20 -30.96 -8.51
CA GLY A 270 -20.90 -30.31 -9.61
C GLY A 270 -20.63 -30.99 -10.96
N THR A 271 -20.22 -30.20 -11.97
CA THR A 271 -19.89 -30.68 -13.32
C THR A 271 -18.43 -30.35 -13.68
N GLY A 272 -17.89 -31.01 -14.68
CA GLY A 272 -16.57 -30.73 -15.29
C GLY A 272 -15.45 -31.68 -14.89
N GLU A 273 -14.29 -31.46 -15.49
CA GLU A 273 -13.11 -32.30 -15.37
C GLU A 273 -12.35 -32.07 -14.05
N PRO A 274 -11.60 -33.08 -13.53
CA PRO A 274 -10.67 -32.87 -12.42
C PRO A 274 -9.51 -32.00 -12.84
N GLU A 275 -9.03 -31.14 -11.94
CA GLU A 275 -7.80 -30.37 -12.18
C GLU A 275 -6.55 -31.28 -12.09
N VAL A 276 -6.58 -32.23 -11.15
CA VAL A 276 -5.52 -33.21 -10.94
C VAL A 276 -6.18 -34.56 -10.64
N PHE A 277 -5.57 -35.63 -11.11
CA PHE A 277 -6.02 -36.98 -10.78
C PHE A 277 -4.84 -37.90 -10.46
N HIS A 278 -5.15 -38.98 -9.73
CA HIS A 278 -4.20 -40.04 -9.35
C HIS A 278 -4.83 -41.40 -9.65
N LYS A 279 -4.11 -42.24 -10.40
CA LYS A 279 -4.58 -43.59 -10.67
C LYS A 279 -4.47 -44.45 -9.41
N LEU A 280 -5.49 -45.22 -9.11
CA LEU A 280 -5.51 -46.12 -7.96
C LEU A 280 -4.75 -47.38 -8.29
N ASP A 281 -4.03 -47.90 -7.29
CA ASP A 281 -3.42 -49.22 -7.33
C ASP A 281 -4.40 -50.31 -6.84
N ASP A 282 -3.93 -51.59 -6.83
CA ASP A 282 -4.72 -52.67 -6.26
C ASP A 282 -5.19 -52.29 -4.82
N PRO A 283 -6.43 -52.50 -4.48
CA PRO A 283 -7.45 -53.32 -5.15
C PRO A 283 -8.32 -52.64 -6.20
N PHE A 284 -8.08 -51.36 -6.46
CA PHE A 284 -8.94 -50.54 -7.35
C PHE A 284 -8.22 -50.12 -8.64
N ARG A 285 -7.27 -50.95 -9.09
CA ARG A 285 -6.61 -50.74 -10.39
C ARG A 285 -7.64 -50.61 -11.51
N GLY A 286 -7.45 -49.57 -12.36
CA GLY A 286 -8.40 -49.22 -13.40
C GLY A 286 -9.30 -48.02 -13.04
N LEU A 287 -9.30 -47.61 -11.78
CA LEU A 287 -9.93 -46.39 -11.31
C LEU A 287 -8.93 -45.29 -11.07
N ALA A 288 -9.41 -44.03 -11.08
CA ALA A 288 -8.67 -42.87 -10.72
C ALA A 288 -9.46 -42.01 -9.73
N LEU A 289 -8.74 -41.32 -8.86
CA LEU A 289 -9.27 -40.35 -7.93
C LEU A 289 -8.93 -38.95 -8.45
N GLY A 290 -9.92 -38.10 -8.69
CA GLY A 290 -9.76 -36.73 -9.16
C GLY A 290 -10.12 -35.72 -8.08
N ILE A 291 -9.50 -34.54 -8.16
CA ILE A 291 -9.73 -33.43 -7.26
C ILE A 291 -9.81 -32.12 -8.03
N LYS A 292 -10.63 -31.20 -7.56
CA LYS A 292 -10.72 -29.81 -8.02
C LYS A 292 -11.27 -28.90 -6.93
N PHE A 293 -11.21 -27.59 -7.15
CA PHE A 293 -11.97 -26.63 -6.35
C PHE A 293 -13.43 -26.53 -6.81
N GLN A 294 -14.35 -26.28 -5.88
CA GLN A 294 -15.73 -25.97 -6.18
C GLN A 294 -15.83 -24.51 -6.66
N GLY A 295 -16.43 -24.27 -7.82
CA GLY A 295 -16.74 -22.91 -8.31
C GLY A 295 -15.56 -22.09 -8.83
N THR A 296 -14.32 -22.56 -8.68
CA THR A 296 -13.11 -21.85 -9.13
C THR A 296 -12.06 -22.83 -9.65
N THR A 297 -10.94 -22.32 -10.15
CA THR A 297 -9.80 -23.12 -10.58
C THR A 297 -8.51 -22.63 -9.91
N ALA A 298 -7.50 -23.50 -9.80
CA ALA A 298 -6.18 -23.14 -9.28
C ALA A 298 -5.59 -21.95 -10.04
N LYS A 299 -5.81 -21.89 -11.35
CA LYS A 299 -5.41 -20.77 -12.21
C LYS A 299 -6.12 -19.48 -11.84
N ALA A 300 -7.44 -19.49 -11.66
CA ALA A 300 -8.20 -18.28 -11.30
C ALA A 300 -7.77 -17.72 -9.94
N ILE A 301 -7.48 -18.60 -8.97
CA ILE A 301 -6.93 -18.21 -7.67
C ILE A 301 -5.56 -17.53 -7.87
N SER A 302 -4.67 -18.14 -8.63
CA SER A 302 -3.35 -17.59 -8.93
C SER A 302 -3.43 -16.21 -9.60
N ASP A 303 -4.30 -16.03 -10.61
CA ASP A 303 -4.49 -14.76 -11.32
C ASP A 303 -5.02 -13.66 -10.39
N LYS A 304 -5.93 -13.99 -9.48
CA LYS A 304 -6.45 -13.05 -8.46
C LYS A 304 -5.35 -12.58 -7.51
N TRP A 305 -4.51 -13.49 -7.03
CA TRP A 305 -3.36 -13.16 -6.18
C TRP A 305 -2.36 -12.24 -6.87
N VAL A 306 -2.05 -12.51 -8.13
CA VAL A 306 -1.16 -11.67 -8.95
C VAL A 306 -1.74 -10.27 -9.11
N LEU A 307 -3.02 -10.15 -9.44
CA LEU A 307 -3.70 -8.85 -9.60
C LEU A 307 -3.69 -8.04 -8.31
N GLN A 308 -4.03 -8.66 -7.17
CA GLN A 308 -3.99 -7.99 -5.86
C GLN A 308 -2.58 -7.49 -5.51
N SER A 309 -1.56 -8.32 -5.75
CA SER A 309 -0.16 -7.95 -5.52
C SER A 309 0.28 -6.77 -6.37
N LEU A 310 -0.14 -6.71 -7.64
CA LEU A 310 0.14 -5.59 -8.54
C LEU A 310 -0.57 -4.31 -8.11
N LEU A 311 -1.82 -4.38 -7.64
CA LEU A 311 -2.56 -3.23 -7.12
C LEU A 311 -1.88 -2.65 -5.87
N ILE A 312 -1.51 -3.50 -4.91
CA ILE A 312 -0.79 -3.06 -3.70
C ILE A 312 0.53 -2.37 -4.07
N LEU A 313 1.30 -2.97 -4.98
CA LEU A 313 2.56 -2.40 -5.46
C LEU A 313 2.34 -1.04 -6.15
N GLY A 314 1.27 -0.91 -6.94
CA GLY A 314 0.89 0.35 -7.60
C GLY A 314 0.58 1.45 -6.59
N VAL A 315 -0.25 1.16 -5.59
CA VAL A 315 -0.60 2.12 -4.51
C VAL A 315 0.64 2.57 -3.74
N LEU A 316 1.49 1.62 -3.32
CA LEU A 316 2.74 1.94 -2.62
C LEU A 316 3.68 2.82 -3.46
N SER A 317 3.75 2.55 -4.77
CA SER A 317 4.57 3.35 -5.69
C SER A 317 4.08 4.80 -5.79
N VAL A 318 2.76 5.01 -5.90
CA VAL A 318 2.14 6.35 -5.93
C VAL A 318 2.38 7.11 -4.62
N LEU A 319 2.19 6.46 -3.47
CA LEU A 319 2.46 7.06 -2.16
C LEU A 319 3.93 7.48 -2.01
N MET A 320 4.85 6.65 -2.46
CA MET A 320 6.28 6.94 -2.42
C MET A 320 6.66 8.14 -3.29
N ILE A 321 6.16 8.19 -4.53
CA ILE A 321 6.41 9.33 -5.45
C ILE A 321 5.83 10.62 -4.86
N GLY A 322 4.62 10.56 -4.30
CA GLY A 322 3.96 11.68 -3.61
C GLY A 322 4.79 12.19 -2.42
N GLY A 323 5.25 11.30 -1.57
CA GLY A 323 6.10 11.63 -0.43
C GLY A 323 7.42 12.28 -0.85
N LEU A 324 8.06 11.77 -1.91
CA LEU A 324 9.28 12.34 -2.46
C LEU A 324 9.07 13.76 -3.01
N ALA A 325 7.97 13.97 -3.73
CA ALA A 325 7.62 15.29 -4.28
C ALA A 325 7.37 16.32 -3.17
N LEU A 326 6.68 15.94 -2.09
CA LEU A 326 6.45 16.78 -0.92
C LEU A 326 7.75 17.13 -0.20
N THR A 327 8.62 16.13 0.01
CA THR A 327 9.94 16.34 0.63
C THR A 327 10.80 17.28 -0.21
N TYR A 328 10.85 17.11 -1.52
CA TYR A 328 11.57 17.98 -2.43
C TYR A 328 11.08 19.42 -2.35
N ARG A 329 9.75 19.64 -2.35
CA ARG A 329 9.16 20.99 -2.18
C ARG A 329 9.52 21.60 -0.85
N SER A 330 9.46 20.84 0.24
CA SER A 330 9.81 21.31 1.60
C SER A 330 11.28 21.71 1.71
N VAL A 331 12.19 20.89 1.21
CA VAL A 331 13.63 21.17 1.21
C VAL A 331 13.94 22.43 0.39
N ASN A 332 13.37 22.57 -0.79
CA ASN A 332 13.57 23.76 -1.62
C ASN A 332 13.09 25.03 -0.92
N LYS A 333 11.95 24.99 -0.23
CA LYS A 333 11.43 26.12 0.55
C LYS A 333 12.40 26.49 1.70
N GLN A 334 12.92 25.51 2.43
CA GLN A 334 13.88 25.75 3.52
C GLN A 334 15.20 26.34 3.00
N VAL A 335 15.72 25.82 1.88
CA VAL A 335 16.94 26.35 1.25
C VAL A 335 16.75 27.80 0.80
N ALA A 336 15.59 28.13 0.20
CA ALA A 336 15.29 29.50 -0.20
C ALA A 336 15.25 30.45 1.01
N LEU A 337 14.60 30.01 2.10
CA LEU A 337 14.51 30.80 3.34
C LEU A 337 15.88 31.00 4.00
N ALA A 338 16.71 29.96 4.04
CA ALA A 338 18.05 30.04 4.56
C ALA A 338 18.94 31.04 3.78
N ARG A 339 18.76 31.12 2.46
CA ARG A 339 19.44 32.09 1.60
C ARG A 339 18.99 33.51 1.91
N LEU A 340 17.69 33.76 1.93
CA LEU A 340 17.15 35.08 2.26
C LEU A 340 17.69 35.58 3.63
N LYS A 341 17.76 34.66 4.61
CA LYS A 341 18.35 34.96 5.93
C LYS A 341 19.84 35.28 5.83
N SER A 342 20.61 34.55 5.02
CA SER A 342 22.06 34.83 4.81
C SER A 342 22.29 36.16 4.12
N ASP A 343 21.51 36.47 3.07
CA ASP A 343 21.61 37.74 2.33
C ASP A 343 21.19 38.90 3.21
N PHE A 344 20.19 38.73 4.08
CA PHE A 344 19.83 39.73 5.09
C PHE A 344 20.99 40.05 6.03
N VAL A 345 21.61 39.04 6.64
CA VAL A 345 22.75 39.27 7.55
C VAL A 345 23.90 40.01 6.86
N SER A 346 24.19 39.65 5.60
CA SER A 346 25.19 40.32 4.79
C SER A 346 24.83 41.81 4.54
N ASN A 347 23.59 42.06 4.12
CA ASN A 347 23.10 43.40 3.81
C ASN A 347 23.06 44.30 5.06
N VAL A 348 22.54 43.78 6.18
CA VAL A 348 22.56 44.50 7.47
C VAL A 348 23.98 44.87 7.85
N SER A 349 24.92 43.94 7.73
CA SER A 349 26.35 44.22 8.06
C SER A 349 26.94 45.34 7.21
N HIS A 350 26.56 45.36 5.91
CA HIS A 350 26.98 46.45 5.01
C HIS A 350 26.30 47.78 5.35
N GLU A 351 24.99 47.78 5.63
CA GLU A 351 24.24 49.00 5.99
C GLU A 351 24.66 49.58 7.34
N LEU A 352 25.16 48.79 8.29
CA LEU A 352 25.74 49.27 9.55
C LEU A 352 27.15 49.82 9.37
N ARG A 353 27.98 49.21 8.53
CA ARG A 353 29.39 49.58 8.36
C ARG A 353 29.56 50.95 7.73
N THR A 354 28.72 51.30 6.75
CA THR A 354 28.84 52.57 6.00
C THR A 354 28.64 53.81 6.89
N PRO A 355 27.51 53.96 7.64
CA PRO A 355 27.32 55.10 8.53
C PRO A 355 28.41 55.14 9.64
N LEU A 356 28.77 53.97 10.19
CA LEU A 356 29.81 53.90 11.21
C LEU A 356 31.19 54.40 10.70
N ALA A 357 31.55 54.03 9.47
CA ALA A 357 32.78 54.50 8.82
C ALA A 357 32.78 56.01 8.57
N LEU A 358 31.60 56.58 8.16
CA LEU A 358 31.46 58.00 7.97
C LEU A 358 31.54 58.78 9.29
N ILE A 359 30.81 58.32 10.33
CA ILE A 359 30.87 58.90 11.67
C ILE A 359 32.32 58.95 12.14
N ARG A 360 33.04 57.83 12.03
CA ARG A 360 34.44 57.71 12.43
C ARG A 360 35.33 58.66 11.62
N LEU A 361 35.19 58.68 10.29
CA LEU A 361 35.99 59.53 9.40
C LEU A 361 35.83 61.03 9.75
N TYR A 362 34.59 61.51 9.91
CA TYR A 362 34.33 62.90 10.21
C TYR A 362 34.76 63.27 11.66
N ALA A 363 34.61 62.39 12.64
CA ALA A 363 35.05 62.53 13.98
C ALA A 363 36.58 62.65 14.06
N GLU A 364 37.33 61.70 13.43
CA GLU A 364 38.77 61.71 13.33
C GLU A 364 39.27 62.97 12.62
N THR A 365 38.59 63.44 11.58
CA THR A 365 39.01 64.68 10.87
C THR A 365 38.85 65.94 11.74
N LEU A 366 37.78 66.01 12.55
CA LEU A 366 37.53 67.06 13.52
C LEU A 366 38.61 67.03 14.65
N GLU A 367 38.92 65.83 15.18
CA GLU A 367 39.92 65.62 16.24
C GLU A 367 41.33 66.06 15.82
N LEU A 368 41.70 65.75 14.56
CA LEU A 368 43.00 66.12 13.99
C LEU A 368 43.15 67.65 13.74
N GLY A 369 42.07 68.42 13.98
CA GLY A 369 42.12 69.92 13.80
C GLY A 369 42.27 70.34 12.34
N ARG A 370 42.06 69.46 11.37
CA ARG A 370 42.22 69.75 9.91
C ARG A 370 41.20 70.69 9.35
N ILE A 371 40.12 70.96 10.09
CA ILE A 371 39.03 71.87 9.72
C ILE A 371 39.20 73.17 10.48
N THR A 372 39.44 74.23 9.75
CA THR A 372 39.70 75.55 10.33
C THR A 372 38.45 76.47 10.37
N THR A 373 37.48 76.27 9.51
CA THR A 373 36.28 77.10 9.42
C THR A 373 35.12 76.58 10.26
N GLN A 374 34.41 77.44 10.95
CA GLN A 374 33.23 77.06 11.79
C GLN A 374 32.11 76.43 10.98
N GLU A 375 31.85 76.90 9.75
CA GLU A 375 30.84 76.42 8.84
C GLU A 375 31.07 74.91 8.50
N LYS A 376 32.32 74.55 8.18
CA LYS A 376 32.69 73.16 7.91
C LYS A 376 32.63 72.29 9.16
N LYS A 377 32.97 72.81 10.35
CA LYS A 377 32.75 72.07 11.58
C LYS A 377 31.32 71.79 11.85
N HIS A 378 30.42 72.74 11.63
CA HIS A 378 29.00 72.56 11.75
C HIS A 378 28.43 71.53 10.71
N GLU A 379 28.96 71.57 9.50
CA GLU A 379 28.63 70.58 8.47
C GLU A 379 29.00 69.14 8.94
N TYR A 380 30.18 68.95 9.46
CA TYR A 380 30.67 67.66 9.94
C TYR A 380 29.87 67.17 11.15
N TYR A 381 29.57 68.01 12.11
CA TYR A 381 28.68 67.66 13.22
C TYR A 381 27.28 67.26 12.71
N SER A 382 26.75 67.96 11.71
CA SER A 382 25.47 67.63 11.09
C SER A 382 25.49 66.27 10.42
N ILE A 383 26.58 65.90 9.71
CA ILE A 383 26.74 64.59 9.08
C ILE A 383 26.85 63.52 10.14
N ILE A 384 27.67 63.68 11.17
CA ILE A 384 27.79 62.74 12.28
C ILE A 384 26.42 62.48 12.94
N ARG A 385 25.68 63.55 13.25
CA ARG A 385 24.35 63.45 13.84
C ARG A 385 23.38 62.68 12.93
N LYS A 386 23.33 63.03 11.64
CA LYS A 386 22.46 62.40 10.65
C LYS A 386 22.76 60.91 10.47
N GLU A 387 24.02 60.54 10.38
CA GLU A 387 24.41 59.12 10.26
C GLU A 387 24.19 58.31 11.56
N SER A 388 24.29 59.00 12.75
CA SER A 388 23.95 58.39 14.05
C SER A 388 22.44 58.12 14.19
N GLU A 389 21.61 59.09 13.79
CA GLU A 389 20.15 58.95 13.74
C GLU A 389 19.74 57.82 12.80
N ARG A 390 20.37 57.75 11.62
CA ARG A 390 20.13 56.68 10.63
C ARG A 390 20.51 55.30 11.19
N LEU A 391 21.68 55.18 11.90
CA LEU A 391 22.13 53.94 12.52
C LEU A 391 21.15 53.49 13.61
N THR A 392 20.68 54.43 14.43
CA THR A 392 19.69 54.16 15.48
C THR A 392 18.38 53.63 14.89
N ALA A 393 17.86 54.25 13.81
CA ALA A 393 16.68 53.78 13.14
C ALA A 393 16.83 52.38 12.56
N LEU A 394 18.00 52.05 11.97
CA LEU A 394 18.30 50.73 11.44
C LEU A 394 18.32 49.66 12.54
N ILE A 395 19.01 49.95 13.69
CA ILE A 395 19.08 49.05 14.83
C ILE A 395 17.67 48.79 15.40
N ASN A 396 16.86 49.83 15.57
CA ASN A 396 15.48 49.69 16.07
C ASN A 396 14.61 48.84 15.13
N ASN A 397 14.76 48.97 13.82
CA ASN A 397 14.07 48.15 12.86
C ASN A 397 14.47 46.65 12.97
N ILE A 398 15.74 46.37 13.21
CA ILE A 398 16.25 44.99 13.41
C ILE A 398 15.72 44.41 14.72
N LEU A 399 15.74 45.21 15.82
CA LEU A 399 15.24 44.76 17.13
C LEU A 399 13.73 44.51 17.09
N ASP A 400 12.96 45.39 16.45
CA ASP A 400 11.51 45.17 16.26
C ASP A 400 11.23 43.92 15.44
N PHE A 401 11.95 43.72 14.34
CA PHE A 401 11.86 42.50 13.54
C PHE A 401 12.17 41.25 14.38
N SER A 402 13.21 41.27 15.19
CA SER A 402 13.58 40.14 16.05
C SER A 402 12.49 39.84 17.10
N ARG A 403 11.88 40.87 17.70
CA ARG A 403 10.77 40.71 18.66
C ARG A 403 9.53 40.14 18.00
N ILE A 404 9.25 40.60 16.77
CA ILE A 404 8.13 40.09 15.93
C ILE A 404 8.34 38.61 15.59
N GLU A 405 9.54 38.26 15.12
CA GLU A 405 9.89 36.86 14.78
C GLU A 405 9.78 35.92 16.00
N ALA A 406 10.11 36.41 17.17
CA ALA A 406 10.01 35.67 18.42
C ALA A 406 8.58 35.63 18.99
N GLY A 407 7.60 36.27 18.34
CA GLY A 407 6.22 36.36 18.86
C GLY A 407 6.12 37.18 20.17
N ARG A 408 7.12 38.05 20.44
CA ARG A 408 7.26 38.81 21.70
C ARG A 408 6.96 40.30 21.54
N LYS A 409 6.46 40.73 20.37
CA LYS A 409 6.10 42.12 20.15
C LYS A 409 4.73 42.37 20.76
N GLU A 410 4.70 43.16 21.82
CA GLU A 410 3.49 43.67 22.43
C GLU A 410 3.13 45.03 21.84
N TYR A 411 1.85 45.32 21.63
CA TYR A 411 1.31 46.59 21.13
C TYR A 411 0.48 47.26 22.22
N ASP A 412 0.66 48.58 22.39
CA ASP A 412 -0.10 49.37 23.34
C ASP A 412 -1.30 50.02 22.64
N PHE A 413 -2.41 49.32 22.61
CA PHE A 413 -3.63 49.78 21.95
C PHE A 413 -4.37 50.85 22.76
N ARG A 414 -4.42 52.06 22.25
CA ARG A 414 -5.11 53.20 22.85
C ARG A 414 -6.03 53.86 21.83
N GLU A 415 -7.11 54.51 22.31
CA GLU A 415 -7.97 55.40 21.51
C GLU A 415 -7.14 56.55 20.95
N THR A 416 -6.90 56.52 19.66
CA THR A 416 -5.97 57.43 18.97
C THR A 416 -6.69 58.22 17.89
N ASP A 417 -6.42 59.50 17.84
CA ASP A 417 -6.81 60.36 16.70
C ASP A 417 -5.78 60.16 15.59
N ILE A 418 -6.16 59.40 14.57
CA ILE A 418 -5.28 59.04 13.45
C ILE A 418 -5.03 60.25 12.55
N ALA A 419 -5.98 61.19 12.43
CA ALA A 419 -5.78 62.39 11.65
C ALA A 419 -4.69 63.27 12.26
N GLU A 420 -4.74 63.46 13.59
CA GLU A 420 -3.67 64.17 14.33
C GLU A 420 -2.33 63.44 14.23
N LEU A 421 -2.34 62.10 14.38
CA LEU A 421 -1.13 61.29 14.27
C LEU A 421 -0.45 61.47 12.89
N VAL A 422 -1.22 61.38 11.81
CA VAL A 422 -0.72 61.51 10.43
C VAL A 422 -0.12 62.90 10.24
N ARG A 423 -0.85 63.99 10.63
CA ARG A 423 -0.33 65.36 10.53
C ARG A 423 0.96 65.54 11.29
N ASN A 424 1.00 65.18 12.57
CA ASN A 424 2.19 65.32 13.42
C ASN A 424 3.39 64.51 12.86
N THR A 425 3.13 63.35 12.29
CA THR A 425 4.16 62.52 11.65
C THR A 425 4.68 63.21 10.39
N LEU A 426 3.81 63.71 9.51
CA LEU A 426 4.21 64.41 8.29
C LEU A 426 4.93 65.70 8.60
N ASP A 427 4.45 66.51 9.56
CA ASP A 427 5.10 67.75 9.97
C ASP A 427 6.54 67.52 10.47
N SER A 428 6.79 66.43 11.19
CA SER A 428 8.15 66.06 11.61
C SER A 428 9.08 65.75 10.44
N TYR A 429 8.52 65.33 9.29
CA TYR A 429 9.27 64.99 8.08
C TYR A 429 9.16 66.09 6.99
N ARG A 430 8.33 67.14 7.18
CA ARG A 430 8.06 68.18 6.19
C ARG A 430 9.33 68.85 5.71
N PHE A 431 10.17 69.29 6.62
CA PHE A 431 11.44 69.93 6.27
C PHE A 431 12.35 69.02 5.43
N GLN A 432 12.41 67.74 5.73
CA GLN A 432 13.21 66.76 4.98
C GLN A 432 12.63 66.49 3.59
N ILE A 433 11.30 66.42 3.47
CA ILE A 433 10.56 66.24 2.20
C ILE A 433 10.84 67.42 1.28
N GLU A 434 10.67 68.66 1.80
CA GLU A 434 10.91 69.89 1.06
C GLU A 434 12.36 70.07 0.66
N GLN A 435 13.31 69.80 1.57
CA GLN A 435 14.75 69.90 1.30
C GLN A 435 15.18 68.95 0.17
N GLN A 436 14.52 67.80 0.03
CA GLN A 436 14.76 66.86 -1.07
C GLN A 436 14.05 67.24 -2.36
N GLY A 437 13.24 68.33 -2.34
CA GLY A 437 12.53 68.91 -3.48
C GLY A 437 11.23 68.16 -3.82
N PHE A 438 10.65 67.40 -2.87
CA PHE A 438 9.36 66.73 -3.09
C PHE A 438 8.18 67.68 -2.89
N ALA A 439 7.19 67.57 -3.78
CA ALA A 439 5.89 68.16 -3.58
C ALA A 439 5.05 67.25 -2.68
N LEU A 440 4.69 67.74 -1.47
CA LEU A 440 3.81 66.99 -0.54
C LEU A 440 2.38 67.41 -0.75
N GLU A 441 1.52 66.44 -1.07
CA GLU A 441 0.07 66.60 -1.11
C GLU A 441 -0.56 65.83 0.06
N GLU A 442 -1.18 66.55 0.99
CA GLU A 442 -1.83 66.00 2.16
C GLU A 442 -3.35 66.17 2.06
N GLN A 443 -4.08 65.06 2.06
CA GLN A 443 -5.54 65.07 2.01
C GLN A 443 -6.09 64.23 3.18
N ILE A 444 -6.63 64.87 4.20
CA ILE A 444 -7.24 64.22 5.37
C ILE A 444 -8.71 64.60 5.40
N ASP A 445 -9.60 63.62 5.24
CA ASP A 445 -11.04 63.84 5.26
C ASP A 445 -11.49 64.33 6.64
N PRO A 446 -12.49 65.25 6.70
CA PRO A 446 -13.02 65.70 7.99
C PRO A 446 -13.83 64.60 8.68
N GLY A 447 -13.82 64.59 10.00
CA GLY A 447 -14.63 63.67 10.80
C GLY A 447 -14.14 62.25 10.90
N ILE A 448 -12.83 62.03 10.73
CA ILE A 448 -12.19 60.72 10.99
C ILE A 448 -12.41 60.34 12.46
N PRO A 449 -13.02 59.19 12.78
CA PRO A 449 -13.21 58.76 14.15
C PRO A 449 -11.90 58.34 14.81
N ARG A 450 -11.86 58.39 16.14
CA ARG A 450 -10.75 57.78 16.91
C ARG A 450 -10.81 56.27 16.73
N VAL A 451 -9.61 55.63 16.63
CA VAL A 451 -9.46 54.21 16.45
C VAL A 451 -8.53 53.67 17.52
N ARG A 452 -8.81 52.49 17.99
CA ARG A 452 -7.97 51.82 19.00
C ARG A 452 -6.74 51.18 18.35
N VAL A 453 -5.62 51.87 18.41
CA VAL A 453 -4.35 51.45 17.78
C VAL A 453 -3.16 51.79 18.68
N ASP A 454 -2.04 51.14 18.40
CA ASP A 454 -0.75 51.57 18.94
C ASP A 454 -0.21 52.76 18.10
N ARG A 455 -0.22 53.95 18.73
CA ARG A 455 0.18 55.23 18.10
C ARG A 455 1.58 55.17 17.49
N GLU A 456 2.55 54.58 18.24
CA GLU A 456 3.94 54.53 17.78
C GLU A 456 4.12 53.55 16.62
N ALA A 457 3.43 52.42 16.68
CA ALA A 457 3.48 51.43 15.61
C ALA A 457 2.88 51.98 14.28
N ILE A 458 1.74 52.62 14.34
CA ILE A 458 1.13 53.23 13.13
C ILE A 458 1.98 54.39 12.58
N ALA A 459 2.51 55.26 13.43
CA ALA A 459 3.45 56.31 13.01
C ALA A 459 4.67 55.70 12.29
N ARG A 460 5.22 54.60 12.84
CA ARG A 460 6.37 53.89 12.25
C ARG A 460 6.02 53.26 10.91
N ALA A 461 4.80 52.68 10.76
CA ALA A 461 4.33 52.18 9.47
C ALA A 461 4.27 53.31 8.42
N LEU A 462 3.70 54.47 8.77
CA LEU A 462 3.64 55.62 7.89
C LEU A 462 5.05 56.10 7.51
N VAL A 463 5.96 56.26 8.47
CA VAL A 463 7.35 56.66 8.23
C VAL A 463 8.07 55.70 7.27
N ASN A 464 7.86 54.40 7.40
CA ASN A 464 8.43 53.42 6.46
C ASN A 464 7.91 53.63 5.04
N LEU A 465 6.62 53.89 4.86
CA LEU A 465 6.05 54.16 3.53
C LEU A 465 6.56 55.48 2.96
N VAL A 466 6.58 56.57 3.75
CA VAL A 466 7.13 57.89 3.35
C VAL A 466 8.58 57.73 2.93
N ASN A 467 9.43 57.08 3.74
CA ASN A 467 10.83 56.87 3.41
C ASN A 467 11.01 56.04 2.12
N ASN A 468 10.15 55.04 1.86
CA ASN A 468 10.15 54.33 0.59
C ASN A 468 9.80 55.25 -0.59
N ALA A 469 8.77 56.04 -0.46
CA ALA A 469 8.38 57.01 -1.48
C ALA A 469 9.51 57.98 -1.82
N LEU A 470 10.15 58.59 -0.79
CA LEU A 470 11.29 59.49 -0.98
C LEU A 470 12.51 58.81 -1.62
N LYS A 471 12.67 57.53 -1.35
CA LYS A 471 13.84 56.76 -1.81
C LYS A 471 13.72 56.30 -3.27
N TYR A 472 12.52 55.99 -3.72
CA TYR A 472 12.29 55.35 -5.02
C TYR A 472 11.64 56.30 -6.07
N SER A 473 11.53 57.60 -5.78
CA SER A 473 10.98 58.65 -6.67
C SER A 473 12.03 59.66 -7.07
N ASP A 474 12.95 59.28 -7.95
CA ASP A 474 14.03 60.18 -8.40
C ASP A 474 13.58 61.11 -9.55
N ASN A 475 12.71 60.66 -10.45
CA ASN A 475 12.34 61.40 -11.67
C ASN A 475 11.26 62.41 -11.44
N GLU A 476 10.20 62.08 -10.70
CA GLU A 476 9.10 62.97 -10.36
C GLU A 476 8.89 62.96 -8.86
N LYS A 477 9.38 64.02 -8.19
CA LYS A 477 9.44 64.12 -6.72
C LYS A 477 8.09 64.51 -6.16
N PHE A 478 7.20 63.52 -6.08
CA PHE A 478 5.85 63.65 -5.57
C PHE A 478 5.59 62.67 -4.44
N LEU A 479 4.97 63.17 -3.35
CA LEU A 479 4.47 62.36 -2.24
C LEU A 479 3.04 62.77 -1.92
N GLY A 480 2.09 61.89 -2.13
CA GLY A 480 0.70 62.04 -1.74
C GLY A 480 0.38 61.20 -0.50
N VAL A 481 -0.25 61.83 0.51
CA VAL A 481 -0.74 61.09 1.68
C VAL A 481 -2.20 61.41 1.85
N ARG A 482 -3.06 60.39 1.78
CA ARG A 482 -4.50 60.52 1.91
C ARG A 482 -5.04 59.65 3.04
N LEU A 483 -5.87 60.28 3.92
CA LEU A 483 -6.57 59.56 5.00
C LEU A 483 -8.07 59.77 4.85
N TYR A 484 -8.81 58.69 4.68
CA TYR A 484 -10.25 58.74 4.52
C TYR A 484 -10.94 57.54 5.11
N ARG A 485 -12.25 57.67 5.34
CA ARG A 485 -13.09 56.57 5.80
C ARG A 485 -13.81 55.95 4.60
N ASP A 486 -13.69 54.63 4.52
CA ASP A 486 -14.42 53.80 3.56
C ASP A 486 -15.26 52.78 4.34
N ASN A 487 -16.55 53.08 4.50
CA ASN A 487 -17.50 52.26 5.29
C ASN A 487 -17.04 52.03 6.73
N ALA A 488 -16.67 50.77 7.06
CA ALA A 488 -16.22 50.32 8.37
C ALA A 488 -14.70 50.30 8.50
N VAL A 489 -13.95 50.81 7.52
CA VAL A 489 -12.49 50.74 7.45
C VAL A 489 -11.93 52.16 7.29
N LEU A 490 -10.88 52.45 8.01
CA LEU A 490 -10.08 53.66 7.81
C LEU A 490 -8.94 53.33 6.85
N LYS A 491 -8.79 54.07 5.78
CA LYS A 491 -7.75 53.91 4.77
C LYS A 491 -6.74 55.06 4.84
N LEU A 492 -5.46 54.67 4.97
CA LEU A 492 -4.30 55.54 4.90
C LEU A 492 -3.50 55.17 3.65
N GLU A 493 -3.53 56.05 2.65
CA GLU A 493 -2.82 55.88 1.37
C GLU A 493 -1.54 56.71 1.36
N VAL A 494 -0.45 56.10 0.85
CA VAL A 494 0.80 56.81 0.54
C VAL A 494 1.10 56.54 -0.93
N THR A 495 1.17 57.61 -1.74
CA THR A 495 1.36 57.54 -3.18
C THR A 495 2.67 58.22 -3.58
N ASP A 496 3.44 57.54 -4.41
CA ASP A 496 4.64 58.06 -5.04
C ASP A 496 4.54 58.00 -6.57
N ARG A 497 5.39 58.79 -7.27
CA ARG A 497 5.56 58.76 -8.72
C ARG A 497 6.96 58.25 -9.07
N GLY A 498 7.36 57.17 -8.41
CA GLY A 498 8.69 56.59 -8.57
C GLY A 498 8.75 55.55 -9.68
N ILE A 499 9.75 54.69 -9.55
CA ILE A 499 10.05 53.62 -10.52
C ILE A 499 8.94 52.59 -10.68
N GLY A 500 8.03 52.46 -9.69
CA GLY A 500 6.99 51.44 -9.67
C GLY A 500 7.52 50.01 -9.40
N ILE A 501 6.60 49.04 -9.39
CA ILE A 501 6.85 47.67 -8.98
C ILE A 501 6.21 46.70 -9.98
N GLU A 502 6.98 45.76 -10.50
CA GLU A 502 6.50 44.71 -11.40
C GLU A 502 5.40 43.85 -10.74
N ARG A 503 4.37 43.47 -11.52
CA ARG A 503 3.18 42.78 -11.02
C ARG A 503 3.51 41.50 -10.27
N HIS A 504 4.51 40.74 -10.73
CA HIS A 504 4.92 39.48 -10.10
C HIS A 504 5.69 39.68 -8.79
N GLU A 505 6.17 40.90 -8.51
CA GLU A 505 6.90 41.24 -7.28
C GLU A 505 5.97 41.86 -6.22
N GLN A 506 4.81 42.43 -6.59
CA GLN A 506 3.92 43.14 -5.67
C GLN A 506 3.45 42.33 -4.46
N SER A 507 3.25 41.00 -4.62
CA SER A 507 2.92 40.13 -3.50
C SER A 507 4.14 39.83 -2.63
N ARG A 508 5.34 39.89 -3.19
CA ARG A 508 6.59 39.47 -2.56
C ARG A 508 7.32 40.58 -1.82
N ILE A 509 7.07 41.86 -2.18
CA ILE A 509 7.74 42.98 -1.50
C ILE A 509 7.40 43.09 0.00
N PHE A 510 6.34 42.45 0.46
CA PHE A 510 5.99 42.30 1.87
C PHE A 510 6.59 41.08 2.54
N GLU A 511 7.28 40.20 1.77
CA GLU A 511 7.99 39.07 2.33
C GLU A 511 9.25 39.55 3.09
N LYS A 512 9.57 38.87 4.16
CA LYS A 512 10.76 39.17 4.99
C LYS A 512 12.04 39.07 4.16
N PHE A 513 12.90 40.07 4.27
CA PHE A 513 14.21 40.11 3.61
C PHE A 513 14.14 40.24 2.08
N TYR A 514 12.93 40.33 1.51
CA TYR A 514 12.78 40.44 0.07
C TYR A 514 13.20 41.83 -0.43
N ARG A 515 13.91 41.83 -1.54
CA ARG A 515 14.28 43.02 -2.32
C ARG A 515 14.10 42.67 -3.78
N THR A 516 13.60 43.63 -4.57
CA THR A 516 13.46 43.44 -6.01
C THR A 516 14.81 43.18 -6.67
N CYS A 517 14.85 42.34 -7.70
CA CYS A 517 16.08 41.98 -8.42
C CYS A 517 16.48 43.03 -9.46
N ASP A 518 15.75 44.12 -9.60
CA ASP A 518 16.07 45.17 -10.57
C ASP A 518 17.42 45.82 -10.27
N PRO A 519 18.38 45.87 -11.22
CA PRO A 519 19.67 46.50 -11.05
C PRO A 519 19.59 47.99 -10.65
N LEU A 520 18.56 48.69 -11.05
CA LEU A 520 18.31 50.08 -10.66
C LEU A 520 17.97 50.22 -9.17
N VAL A 521 17.29 49.20 -8.61
CA VAL A 521 16.91 49.15 -7.19
C VAL A 521 18.03 48.56 -6.33
N HIS A 522 18.86 47.71 -6.92
CA HIS A 522 19.94 47.01 -6.18
C HIS A 522 20.96 47.95 -5.57
N ASN A 523 21.23 49.12 -6.20
CA ASN A 523 22.12 50.14 -5.71
C ASN A 523 21.53 51.03 -4.61
N THR A 524 20.21 51.00 -4.39
CA THR A 524 19.56 51.78 -3.34
C THR A 524 19.68 51.07 -2.00
N LYS A 525 20.25 51.77 -1.00
CA LYS A 525 20.50 51.26 0.36
C LYS A 525 19.21 50.84 1.06
N GLY A 526 19.17 49.67 1.73
CA GLY A 526 18.03 49.29 2.54
C GLY A 526 18.03 47.83 3.02
N SER A 527 17.46 47.57 4.21
CA SER A 527 17.49 46.27 4.91
C SER A 527 16.47 45.23 4.38
N GLY A 528 15.49 45.64 3.58
CA GLY A 528 14.36 44.77 3.17
C GLY A 528 13.37 44.43 4.29
N LEU A 529 13.40 45.17 5.41
CA LEU A 529 12.51 44.95 6.57
C LEU A 529 11.32 45.92 6.61
N GLY A 530 11.39 47.09 5.95
CA GLY A 530 10.40 48.18 6.10
C GLY A 530 9.00 47.75 5.76
N LEU A 531 8.76 47.17 4.55
CA LEU A 531 7.43 46.79 4.12
C LEU A 531 6.91 45.54 4.86
N SER A 532 7.77 44.61 5.24
CA SER A 532 7.38 43.46 6.09
C SER A 532 6.94 43.92 7.49
N LEU A 533 7.58 44.96 8.04
CA LEU A 533 7.19 45.60 9.29
C LEU A 533 5.81 46.32 9.13
N VAL A 534 5.58 47.06 8.04
CA VAL A 534 4.30 47.70 7.74
C VAL A 534 3.20 46.62 7.72
N ARG A 535 3.37 45.55 6.98
CA ARG A 535 2.41 44.44 6.93
C ARG A 535 2.12 43.84 8.30
N HIS A 536 3.15 43.59 9.09
CA HIS A 536 2.98 43.01 10.44
C HIS A 536 2.21 43.97 11.36
N ILE A 537 2.57 45.25 11.36
CA ILE A 537 1.88 46.26 12.16
C ILE A 537 0.41 46.32 11.76
N THR A 538 0.12 46.42 10.47
CA THR A 538 -1.29 46.51 9.97
C THR A 538 -2.09 45.26 10.35
N GLN A 539 -1.52 44.07 10.18
CA GLN A 539 -2.15 42.78 10.58
C GLN A 539 -2.38 42.69 12.09
N ALA A 540 -1.44 43.13 12.90
CA ALA A 540 -1.57 43.15 14.36
C ALA A 540 -2.72 44.08 14.82
N HIS A 541 -3.06 45.08 14.00
CA HIS A 541 -4.20 45.99 14.21
C HIS A 541 -5.51 45.49 13.56
N GLY A 542 -5.54 44.23 13.09
CA GLY A 542 -6.71 43.62 12.43
C GLY A 542 -6.99 44.15 11.02
N GLY A 543 -5.99 44.84 10.45
CA GLY A 543 -6.08 45.45 9.12
C GLY A 543 -5.29 44.72 8.04
N GLU A 544 -5.25 45.30 6.86
CA GLU A 544 -4.55 44.79 5.69
C GLU A 544 -3.76 45.91 4.98
N VAL A 545 -2.63 45.55 4.35
CA VAL A 545 -1.87 46.47 3.49
C VAL A 545 -1.85 45.94 2.07
N GLU A 546 -2.18 46.85 1.14
CA GLU A 546 -2.24 46.58 -0.28
C GLU A 546 -1.30 47.51 -1.05
N VAL A 547 -0.93 47.13 -2.28
CA VAL A 547 -0.15 47.94 -3.20
C VAL A 547 -0.75 47.93 -4.58
N GLU A 548 -0.91 49.08 -5.16
CA GLU A 548 -1.22 49.30 -6.56
C GLU A 548 -0.03 50.00 -7.20
N SER A 549 0.62 49.37 -8.17
CA SER A 549 1.83 49.91 -8.78
C SER A 549 1.94 49.54 -10.25
N THR A 550 2.51 50.43 -11.04
CA THR A 550 2.83 50.20 -12.44
C THR A 550 4.28 50.67 -12.68
N PRO A 551 5.12 49.83 -13.29
CA PRO A 551 6.48 50.22 -13.63
C PRO A 551 6.55 51.55 -14.37
N GLY A 552 7.43 52.45 -13.92
CA GLY A 552 7.59 53.80 -14.48
C GLY A 552 6.50 54.81 -14.14
N ARG A 553 5.47 54.45 -13.35
CA ARG A 553 4.37 55.35 -12.98
C ARG A 553 4.25 55.58 -11.47
N GLY A 554 5.02 54.84 -10.69
CA GLY A 554 5.00 54.93 -9.23
C GLY A 554 4.15 53.88 -8.55
N SER A 555 3.95 54.06 -7.24
CA SER A 555 3.25 53.10 -6.37
C SER A 555 2.28 53.84 -5.43
N LYS A 556 1.17 53.15 -5.09
CA LYS A 556 0.25 53.53 -4.05
C LYS A 556 0.11 52.42 -3.05
N PHE A 557 0.49 52.68 -1.82
CA PHE A 557 0.35 51.77 -0.69
C PHE A 557 -0.86 52.17 0.15
N THR A 558 -1.77 51.25 0.42
CA THR A 558 -2.99 51.48 1.20
C THR A 558 -2.96 50.63 2.47
N LEU A 559 -2.97 51.28 3.63
CA LEU A 559 -3.19 50.62 4.93
C LEU A 559 -4.69 50.73 5.25
N SER A 560 -5.32 49.58 5.46
CA SER A 560 -6.73 49.46 5.83
C SER A 560 -6.82 49.06 7.30
N LEU A 561 -7.42 49.89 8.15
CA LEU A 561 -7.58 49.64 9.60
C LEU A 561 -9.08 49.57 9.94
N PRO A 562 -9.56 48.51 10.62
CA PRO A 562 -10.98 48.41 10.99
C PRO A 562 -11.34 49.46 12.05
N LEU A 563 -12.48 50.13 11.86
CA LEU A 563 -13.00 51.14 12.82
C LEU A 563 -13.56 50.51 14.10
N ALA A 564 -14.07 49.28 14.01
CA ALA A 564 -14.49 48.47 15.14
C ALA A 564 -13.54 47.29 15.29
N GLN A 565 -12.71 47.24 16.35
CA GLN A 565 -11.97 46.04 16.68
C GLN A 565 -12.92 44.99 17.26
N GLN A 566 -12.99 43.81 16.64
CA GLN A 566 -13.51 42.62 17.33
C GLN A 566 -12.54 42.23 18.45
N PRO A 567 -13.02 42.01 19.69
CA PRO A 567 -12.13 41.56 20.77
C PRO A 567 -11.62 40.15 20.47
N GLY A 568 -10.31 40.04 20.25
CA GLY A 568 -9.53 38.85 20.50
C GLY A 568 -9.69 37.68 19.53
N THR A 569 -8.76 37.61 18.57
CA THR A 569 -8.22 36.27 18.20
C THR A 569 -6.69 36.38 18.30
N THR A 570 -6.19 36.04 19.48
CA THR A 570 -4.76 35.70 19.66
C THR A 570 -4.52 34.42 18.89
N ALA A 571 -3.69 34.48 17.84
CA ALA A 571 -3.14 33.32 17.14
C ALA A 571 -1.89 32.82 17.87
#